data_5f13e873380ac6225ff51f54b109164b
#
_entry.id   5f13e873380ac6225ff51f54b109164b
#
_cell.length_a   1.000
_cell.length_b   1.000
_cell.length_c   1.000
_cell.angle_alpha   90.00
_cell.angle_beta   90.00
_cell.angle_gamma   90.00
#
_symmetry.space_group_name_H-M   'P 1'
#
loop_
_entity.id
_entity.type
_entity.pdbx_description
1 polymer ?
#
loop_
_entity_poly.entity_id
_entity_poly.type
_entity_poly.pdbx_seq_one_letter_code
_entity_poly.pdbx_strand_id
1 'polypeptide(L)'
;MSLDHYLTKNVELIQVIQQKPTRLQLMTWLHKNLSMPGYEPAVCFFELDADEKIQPRNIVGLDDLTIEQLPPIKLEENRPASNVLREMKMVVYGEEELANQNLQIVKESEDLSYRSSGYTKWKSAVGIPIGFNKGYSLLFPIDITQFEFALENFRILESLLNSYETFVHSGSPTESKKSTLGEPLTKRQEEILSQIRSGKTNMKIALDLGYSESLIRQETITIYKKLGISGRKELEITG
;
A
#
# COMPACT_ATOMS: atom_id res chain seq x y z
N MET A 1 -5.92 -4.71 -25.44
CA MET A 1 -4.49 -4.54 -25.06
C MET A 1 -3.84 -5.91 -25.18
N SER A 2 -2.69 -6.05 -25.84
CA SER A 2 -2.03 -7.35 -26.02
C SER A 2 -1.02 -7.61 -24.90
N LEU A 3 -0.68 -8.87 -24.64
CA LEU A 3 0.37 -9.26 -23.72
C LEU A 3 1.70 -8.57 -24.06
N ASP A 4 2.03 -8.50 -25.34
CA ASP A 4 3.26 -7.87 -25.84
C ASP A 4 3.37 -6.39 -25.45
N HIS A 5 2.24 -5.68 -25.41
CA HIS A 5 2.23 -4.28 -24.98
C HIS A 5 2.67 -4.14 -23.51
N TYR A 6 2.12 -4.97 -22.62
CA TYR A 6 2.50 -4.93 -21.20
C TYR A 6 3.93 -5.38 -20.95
N LEU A 7 4.40 -6.42 -21.66
CA LEU A 7 5.78 -6.86 -21.53
C LEU A 7 6.75 -5.77 -21.98
N THR A 8 6.45 -5.06 -23.08
CA THR A 8 7.23 -3.91 -23.54
C THR A 8 7.26 -2.82 -22.48
N LYS A 9 6.11 -2.48 -21.86
CA LYS A 9 6.03 -1.46 -20.82
C LYS A 9 6.78 -1.86 -19.54
N ASN A 10 6.80 -3.11 -19.16
CA ASN A 10 7.60 -3.59 -18.04
C ASN A 10 9.11 -3.45 -18.31
N VAL A 11 9.56 -3.71 -19.54
CA VAL A 11 10.97 -3.49 -19.93
C VAL A 11 11.32 -1.99 -19.90
N GLU A 12 10.45 -1.14 -20.43
CA GLU A 12 10.63 0.32 -20.36
C GLU A 12 10.67 0.80 -18.90
N LEU A 13 9.82 0.26 -18.01
CA LEU A 13 9.82 0.60 -16.60
C LEU A 13 11.14 0.26 -15.92
N ILE A 14 11.75 -0.88 -16.24
CA ILE A 14 13.09 -1.24 -15.72
C ILE A 14 14.12 -0.17 -16.10
N GLN A 15 14.09 0.30 -17.35
CA GLN A 15 15.00 1.37 -17.82
C GLN A 15 14.75 2.69 -17.06
N VAL A 16 13.47 3.02 -16.81
CA VAL A 16 13.12 4.21 -16.01
C VAL A 16 13.64 4.09 -14.60
N ILE A 17 13.44 2.94 -13.94
CA ILE A 17 13.92 2.69 -12.56
C ILE A 17 15.44 2.81 -12.47
N GLN A 18 16.18 2.35 -13.47
CA GLN A 18 17.65 2.46 -13.51
C GLN A 18 18.14 3.91 -13.53
N GLN A 19 17.33 4.85 -14.02
CA GLN A 19 17.63 6.28 -14.01
C GLN A 19 17.38 6.94 -12.64
N LYS A 20 16.97 6.18 -11.62
CA LYS A 20 16.66 6.66 -10.27
C LYS A 20 15.66 7.83 -10.26
N PRO A 21 14.48 7.69 -10.87
CA PRO A 21 13.51 8.76 -10.91
C PRO A 21 13.04 9.11 -9.49
N THR A 22 12.60 10.34 -9.29
CA THR A 22 11.81 10.67 -8.09
C THR A 22 10.50 9.88 -8.10
N ARG A 23 9.87 9.70 -6.93
CA ARG A 23 8.57 9.00 -6.85
C ARG A 23 7.52 9.66 -7.75
N LEU A 24 7.46 10.99 -7.78
CA LEU A 24 6.52 11.69 -8.65
C LEU A 24 6.79 11.44 -10.14
N GLN A 25 8.06 11.39 -10.57
CA GLN A 25 8.43 11.05 -11.96
C GLN A 25 8.01 9.61 -12.30
N LEU A 26 8.25 8.66 -11.38
CA LEU A 26 7.81 7.27 -11.56
C LEU A 26 6.29 7.17 -11.68
N MET A 27 5.55 7.80 -10.77
CA MET A 27 4.09 7.79 -10.80
C MET A 27 3.52 8.45 -12.06
N THR A 28 4.15 9.54 -12.53
CA THR A 28 3.79 10.18 -13.80
C THR A 28 4.02 9.24 -14.97
N TRP A 29 5.12 8.48 -14.94
CA TRP A 29 5.38 7.47 -15.97
C TRP A 29 4.32 6.35 -15.92
N LEU A 30 3.99 5.81 -14.74
CA LEU A 30 2.96 4.80 -14.56
C LEU A 30 1.60 5.28 -15.09
N HIS A 31 1.20 6.49 -14.74
CA HIS A 31 -0.02 7.12 -15.22
C HIS A 31 -0.09 7.14 -16.76
N LYS A 32 0.98 7.55 -17.42
CA LYS A 32 1.00 7.70 -18.89
C LYS A 32 1.20 6.41 -19.68
N ASN A 33 1.76 5.37 -19.07
CA ASN A 33 2.24 4.19 -19.79
C ASN A 33 1.57 2.87 -19.41
N LEU A 34 0.80 2.80 -18.31
CA LEU A 34 0.14 1.56 -17.89
C LEU A 34 -1.18 1.29 -18.61
N SER A 35 -1.67 2.20 -19.42
CA SER A 35 -2.90 1.97 -20.17
C SER A 35 -2.89 2.60 -21.56
N MET A 36 -3.99 2.41 -22.29
CA MET A 36 -4.18 3.04 -23.60
C MET A 36 -4.50 4.53 -23.44
N PRO A 37 -4.18 5.36 -24.46
CA PRO A 37 -4.60 6.75 -24.47
C PRO A 37 -6.11 6.92 -24.18
N GLY A 38 -6.45 7.78 -23.24
CA GLY A 38 -7.83 8.01 -22.79
C GLY A 38 -8.31 7.08 -21.67
N TYR A 39 -7.48 6.13 -21.24
CA TYR A 39 -7.77 5.17 -20.16
C TYR A 39 -6.64 5.11 -19.12
N GLU A 40 -5.93 6.22 -18.95
CA GLU A 40 -4.82 6.33 -18.03
C GLU A 40 -5.31 6.12 -16.59
N PRO A 41 -4.58 5.31 -15.79
CA PRO A 41 -4.93 5.09 -14.40
C PRO A 41 -4.60 6.32 -13.55
N ALA A 42 -5.40 6.61 -12.53
CA ALA A 42 -4.89 7.42 -11.44
C ALA A 42 -3.93 6.58 -10.58
N VAL A 43 -2.86 7.20 -10.14
CA VAL A 43 -1.83 6.57 -9.31
C VAL A 43 -1.71 7.34 -8.00
N CYS A 44 -1.92 6.65 -6.89
CA CYS A 44 -1.76 7.19 -5.56
C CYS A 44 -0.68 6.40 -4.81
N PHE A 45 0.28 7.10 -4.22
CA PHE A 45 1.18 6.52 -3.23
C PHE A 45 0.70 6.92 -1.84
N PHE A 46 0.64 5.97 -0.92
CA PHE A 46 0.16 6.18 0.44
C PHE A 46 1.09 5.55 1.48
N GLU A 47 1.03 6.09 2.68
CA GLU A 47 1.78 5.61 3.85
C GLU A 47 0.87 5.53 5.07
N LEU A 48 1.11 4.52 5.91
CA LEU A 48 0.47 4.39 7.21
C LEU A 48 1.25 5.22 8.23
N ASP A 49 0.56 6.10 8.93
CA ASP A 49 1.15 6.89 10.01
C ASP A 49 1.13 6.16 11.36
N ALA A 50 1.67 6.81 12.39
CA ALA A 50 1.74 6.24 13.75
C ALA A 50 0.37 6.08 14.43
N ASP A 51 -0.65 6.81 13.96
CA ASP A 51 -2.04 6.74 14.46
C ASP A 51 -2.88 5.72 13.68
N GLU A 52 -2.25 4.87 12.86
CA GLU A 52 -2.89 3.86 12.01
C GLU A 52 -3.83 4.45 10.96
N LYS A 53 -3.53 5.66 10.52
CA LYS A 53 -4.22 6.30 9.41
C LYS A 53 -3.37 6.21 8.15
N ILE A 54 -3.99 5.80 7.07
CA ILE A 54 -3.39 5.74 5.75
C ILE A 54 -3.49 7.14 5.13
N GLN A 55 -2.32 7.75 4.91
CA GLN A 55 -2.19 9.09 4.35
C GLN A 55 -1.75 9.01 2.89
N PRO A 56 -2.49 9.61 1.95
CA PRO A 56 -1.97 9.81 0.61
C PRO A 56 -0.79 10.79 0.65
N ARG A 57 0.30 10.45 -0.07
CA ARG A 57 1.52 11.27 -0.13
C ARG A 57 1.75 11.89 -1.49
N ASN A 58 1.41 11.15 -2.53
CA ASN A 58 1.52 11.60 -3.91
C ASN A 58 0.33 11.08 -4.71
N ILE A 59 -0.19 11.88 -5.60
CA ILE A 59 -1.31 11.54 -6.48
C ILE A 59 -1.01 12.06 -7.89
N VAL A 60 -1.32 11.24 -8.90
CA VAL A 60 -1.23 11.61 -10.33
C VAL A 60 -2.47 11.07 -11.02
N GLY A 61 -3.11 11.90 -11.87
CA GLY A 61 -4.25 11.49 -12.70
C GLY A 61 -5.61 11.51 -12.00
N LEU A 62 -5.70 12.06 -10.79
CA LEU A 62 -6.98 12.48 -10.17
C LEU A 62 -7.15 13.96 -10.47
N ASP A 63 -8.03 14.26 -11.43
CA ASP A 63 -8.37 15.62 -11.77
C ASP A 63 -9.14 16.26 -10.59
N ASP A 64 -8.86 17.52 -10.32
CA ASP A 64 -9.56 18.37 -9.33
C ASP A 64 -9.44 17.98 -7.84
N LEU A 65 -8.66 16.94 -7.48
CA LEU A 65 -8.43 16.60 -6.08
C LEU A 65 -6.98 16.89 -5.68
N THR A 66 -6.83 17.66 -4.62
CA THR A 66 -5.53 17.79 -3.92
C THR A 66 -5.41 16.73 -2.82
N ILE A 67 -4.17 16.43 -2.42
CA ILE A 67 -3.89 15.49 -1.32
C ILE A 67 -4.62 15.92 -0.04
N GLU A 68 -4.71 17.24 0.21
CA GLU A 68 -5.33 17.81 1.39
C GLU A 68 -6.86 17.58 1.45
N GLN A 69 -7.48 17.33 0.30
CA GLN A 69 -8.92 17.07 0.18
C GLN A 69 -9.28 15.59 0.42
N LEU A 70 -8.28 14.69 0.42
CA LEU A 70 -8.50 13.29 0.69
C LEU A 70 -8.43 13.03 2.20
N PRO A 71 -9.52 12.59 2.83
CA PRO A 71 -9.48 12.23 4.24
C PRO A 71 -8.55 11.04 4.45
N PRO A 72 -7.85 10.98 5.58
CA PRO A 72 -7.08 9.80 5.95
C PRO A 72 -8.01 8.61 6.12
N ILE A 73 -7.56 7.44 5.65
CA ILE A 73 -8.29 6.18 5.71
C ILE A 73 -7.79 5.41 6.94
N LYS A 74 -8.69 4.91 7.77
CA LYS A 74 -8.29 4.04 8.87
C LYS A 74 -7.94 2.65 8.36
N LEU A 75 -6.96 2.02 8.99
CA LEU A 75 -6.51 0.67 8.59
C LEU A 75 -7.62 -0.38 8.70
N GLU A 76 -8.55 -0.22 9.64
CA GLU A 76 -9.71 -1.11 9.86
C GLU A 76 -10.80 -0.98 8.79
N GLU A 77 -10.85 0.12 8.03
CA GLU A 77 -11.84 0.32 6.98
C GLU A 77 -11.65 -0.69 5.84
N ASN A 78 -12.77 -1.10 5.23
CA ASN A 78 -12.72 -1.99 4.06
C ASN A 78 -12.54 -1.19 2.77
N ARG A 79 -11.31 -0.74 2.52
CA ARG A 79 -10.92 0.01 1.32
C ARG A 79 -9.70 -0.62 0.66
N PRO A 80 -9.48 -0.39 -0.65
CA PRO A 80 -8.32 -0.97 -1.35
C PRO A 80 -6.99 -0.73 -0.63
N ALA A 81 -6.70 0.51 -0.22
CA ALA A 81 -5.47 0.86 0.48
C ALA A 81 -5.32 0.15 1.84
N SER A 82 -6.42 0.05 2.61
CA SER A 82 -6.42 -0.65 3.91
C SER A 82 -6.21 -2.15 3.73
N ASN A 83 -6.92 -2.75 2.77
CA ASN A 83 -6.84 -4.18 2.51
C ASN A 83 -5.43 -4.58 2.04
N VAL A 84 -4.79 -3.76 1.20
CA VAL A 84 -3.38 -3.93 0.79
C VAL A 84 -2.46 -4.05 2.00
N LEU A 85 -2.59 -3.13 2.96
CA LEU A 85 -1.70 -3.09 4.12
C LEU A 85 -2.03 -4.16 5.16
N ARG A 86 -3.31 -4.51 5.32
CA ARG A 86 -3.71 -5.60 6.24
C ARG A 86 -3.31 -6.96 5.71
N GLU A 87 -3.50 -7.20 4.41
CA GLU A 87 -3.24 -8.50 3.80
C GLU A 87 -1.79 -8.67 3.37
N MET A 88 -1.04 -7.57 3.23
CA MET A 88 0.35 -7.56 2.77
C MET A 88 0.53 -8.28 1.43
N LYS A 89 -0.45 -8.14 0.57
CA LYS A 89 -0.44 -8.69 -0.78
C LYS A 89 -1.13 -7.74 -1.74
N MET A 90 -0.83 -7.89 -3.02
CA MET A 90 -1.56 -7.20 -4.06
C MET A 90 -3.04 -7.56 -4.00
N VAL A 91 -3.91 -6.55 -4.06
CA VAL A 91 -5.36 -6.70 -4.16
C VAL A 91 -5.85 -6.10 -5.47
N VAL A 92 -6.85 -6.73 -6.06
CA VAL A 92 -7.47 -6.27 -7.30
C VAL A 92 -8.97 -6.24 -7.08
N TYR A 93 -9.58 -5.13 -7.46
CA TYR A 93 -11.02 -4.91 -7.39
C TYR A 93 -11.55 -4.66 -8.79
N GLY A 94 -12.56 -5.41 -9.19
CA GLY A 94 -13.35 -5.17 -10.39
C GLY A 94 -14.42 -4.11 -10.17
N GLU A 95 -15.22 -3.84 -11.22
CA GLU A 95 -16.23 -2.78 -11.23
C GLU A 95 -17.28 -2.97 -10.12
N GLU A 96 -17.77 -4.18 -9.93
CA GLU A 96 -18.80 -4.48 -8.93
C GLU A 96 -18.29 -4.32 -7.50
N GLU A 97 -17.12 -4.86 -7.20
CA GLU A 97 -16.49 -4.79 -5.87
C GLU A 97 -16.15 -3.35 -5.50
N LEU A 98 -15.57 -2.60 -6.46
CA LEU A 98 -15.20 -1.20 -6.25
C LEU A 98 -16.45 -0.32 -6.08
N ALA A 99 -17.51 -0.56 -6.85
CA ALA A 99 -18.78 0.14 -6.71
C ALA A 99 -19.41 -0.09 -5.33
N ASN A 100 -19.37 -1.31 -4.82
CA ASN A 100 -19.87 -1.64 -3.48
C ASN A 100 -19.10 -0.92 -2.38
N GLN A 101 -17.78 -0.84 -2.48
CA GLN A 101 -16.95 -0.07 -1.54
C GLN A 101 -17.22 1.43 -1.64
N ASN A 102 -17.32 1.99 -2.83
CA ASN A 102 -17.66 3.39 -3.04
C ASN A 102 -19.04 3.77 -2.49
N LEU A 103 -20.03 2.89 -2.64
CA LEU A 103 -21.36 3.08 -2.07
C LEU A 103 -21.33 3.12 -0.53
N GLN A 104 -20.49 2.32 0.10
CA GLN A 104 -20.30 2.35 1.54
C GLN A 104 -19.65 3.67 1.98
N ILE A 105 -18.61 4.12 1.29
CA ILE A 105 -17.94 5.40 1.53
C ILE A 105 -18.95 6.57 1.44
N VAL A 106 -19.77 6.58 0.39
CA VAL A 106 -20.78 7.64 0.17
C VAL A 106 -21.85 7.63 1.27
N LYS A 107 -22.22 6.46 1.80
CA LYS A 107 -23.20 6.35 2.90
C LYS A 107 -22.64 6.83 4.24
N GLU A 108 -21.37 6.58 4.50
CA GLU A 108 -20.68 6.92 5.75
C GLU A 108 -20.16 8.37 5.77
N SER A 109 -20.01 9.01 4.60
CA SER A 109 -19.52 10.37 4.49
C SER A 109 -20.65 11.37 4.68
N GLU A 110 -20.53 12.26 5.66
CA GLU A 110 -21.40 13.43 5.84
C GLU A 110 -21.08 14.54 4.82
N ASP A 111 -19.93 14.49 4.18
CA ASP A 111 -19.44 15.50 3.25
C ASP A 111 -20.03 15.30 1.85
N LEU A 112 -20.90 16.24 1.44
CA LEU A 112 -21.54 16.26 0.11
C LEU A 112 -20.52 16.42 -1.04
N SER A 113 -19.35 17.01 -0.80
CA SER A 113 -18.29 17.16 -1.81
C SER A 113 -17.69 15.81 -2.20
N TYR A 114 -17.64 14.87 -1.27
CA TYR A 114 -17.21 13.50 -1.50
C TYR A 114 -18.19 12.72 -2.39
N ARG A 115 -19.49 13.06 -2.32
CA ARG A 115 -20.54 12.44 -3.14
C ARG A 115 -20.52 12.90 -4.60
N SER A 116 -20.00 14.09 -4.87
CA SER A 116 -19.88 14.66 -6.23
C SER A 116 -18.53 14.39 -6.89
N SER A 117 -17.51 13.97 -6.13
CA SER A 117 -16.20 13.69 -6.66
C SER A 117 -16.24 12.44 -7.55
N GLY A 118 -15.63 12.53 -8.72
CA GLY A 118 -15.66 11.58 -9.83
C GLY A 118 -15.19 10.14 -9.56
N TYR A 119 -15.48 9.58 -8.35
CA TYR A 119 -15.21 8.16 -8.04
C TYR A 119 -15.99 7.20 -8.95
N THR A 120 -17.12 7.64 -9.50
CA THR A 120 -17.90 6.85 -10.49
C THR A 120 -17.18 6.65 -11.82
N LYS A 121 -16.12 7.42 -12.09
CA LYS A 121 -15.25 7.26 -13.26
C LYS A 121 -14.43 5.97 -13.18
N TRP A 122 -14.09 5.51 -11.97
CA TRP A 122 -13.18 4.41 -11.76
C TRP A 122 -13.93 3.09 -11.65
N LYS A 123 -13.57 2.14 -12.51
CA LYS A 123 -14.23 0.84 -12.62
C LYS A 123 -13.44 -0.31 -12.00
N SER A 124 -12.15 -0.12 -11.82
CA SER A 124 -11.32 -1.12 -11.14
C SER A 124 -10.16 -0.47 -10.41
N ALA A 125 -9.61 -1.19 -9.44
CA ALA A 125 -8.47 -0.74 -8.64
C ALA A 125 -7.48 -1.87 -8.44
N VAL A 126 -6.19 -1.51 -8.45
CA VAL A 126 -5.09 -2.40 -8.03
C VAL A 126 -4.35 -1.75 -6.88
N GLY A 127 -4.27 -2.44 -5.76
CA GLY A 127 -3.47 -2.04 -4.62
C GLY A 127 -2.21 -2.90 -4.55
N ILE A 128 -1.05 -2.26 -4.43
CA ILE A 128 0.27 -2.90 -4.41
C ILE A 128 0.98 -2.53 -3.11
N PRO A 129 1.31 -3.51 -2.24
CA PRO A 129 2.03 -3.23 -1.00
C PRO A 129 3.51 -2.96 -1.27
N ILE A 130 4.08 -2.01 -0.52
CA ILE A 130 5.51 -1.71 -0.50
C ILE A 130 6.00 -1.79 0.95
N GLY A 131 6.69 -2.86 1.25
CA GLY A 131 6.98 -3.14 2.66
C GLY A 131 5.69 -3.27 3.47
N PHE A 132 5.69 -2.88 4.74
CA PHE A 132 4.56 -3.11 5.65
C PHE A 132 3.69 -1.88 5.96
N ASN A 133 4.11 -0.69 5.57
CA ASN A 133 3.41 0.56 5.91
C ASN A 133 3.19 1.49 4.72
N LYS A 134 3.46 1.04 3.51
CA LYS A 134 3.37 1.84 2.29
C LYS A 134 2.71 1.04 1.17
N GLY A 135 2.19 1.74 0.17
CA GLY A 135 1.68 1.09 -1.02
C GLY A 135 1.35 2.06 -2.13
N TYR A 136 1.08 1.46 -3.28
CA TYR A 136 0.50 2.15 -4.42
C TYR A 136 -0.93 1.69 -4.63
N SER A 137 -1.79 2.60 -5.02
CA SER A 137 -3.13 2.32 -5.53
C SER A 137 -3.24 2.88 -6.95
N LEU A 138 -3.65 2.02 -7.88
CA LEU A 138 -3.92 2.39 -9.27
C LEU A 138 -5.41 2.24 -9.51
N LEU A 139 -6.06 3.31 -9.97
CA LEU A 139 -7.47 3.32 -10.29
C LEU A 139 -7.62 3.40 -11.81
N PHE A 140 -8.38 2.49 -12.40
CA PHE A 140 -8.59 2.42 -13.84
C PHE A 140 -10.01 2.79 -14.23
N PRO A 141 -10.20 3.57 -15.32
CA PRO A 141 -11.54 3.91 -15.81
C PRO A 141 -12.20 2.77 -16.62
N ILE A 142 -11.54 1.63 -16.69
CA ILE A 142 -12.04 0.37 -17.29
C ILE A 142 -11.95 -0.75 -16.27
N ASP A 143 -12.73 -1.80 -16.42
CA ASP A 143 -12.60 -3.00 -15.58
C ASP A 143 -11.46 -3.88 -16.11
N ILE A 144 -10.30 -3.79 -15.42
CA ILE A 144 -9.10 -4.55 -15.78
C ILE A 144 -9.22 -6.04 -15.47
N THR A 145 -10.16 -6.45 -14.63
CA THR A 145 -10.34 -7.88 -14.28
C THR A 145 -10.86 -8.70 -15.45
N GLN A 146 -11.41 -8.05 -16.48
CA GLN A 146 -11.83 -8.68 -17.71
C GLN A 146 -10.65 -9.10 -18.62
N PHE A 147 -9.43 -8.71 -18.28
CA PHE A 147 -8.23 -9.05 -19.07
C PHE A 147 -7.40 -10.09 -18.33
N GLU A 148 -7.42 -11.34 -18.80
CA GLU A 148 -6.78 -12.50 -18.16
C GLU A 148 -5.29 -12.29 -17.87
N PHE A 149 -4.57 -11.58 -18.74
CA PHE A 149 -3.14 -11.28 -18.57
C PHE A 149 -2.85 -10.07 -17.67
N ALA A 150 -3.86 -9.31 -17.24
CA ALA A 150 -3.65 -8.12 -16.42
C ALA A 150 -3.05 -8.47 -15.06
N LEU A 151 -3.56 -9.51 -14.42
CA LEU A 151 -3.13 -9.93 -13.07
C LEU A 151 -1.64 -10.32 -13.03
N GLU A 152 -1.15 -11.06 -14.03
CA GLU A 152 0.26 -11.44 -14.09
C GLU A 152 1.17 -10.24 -14.29
N ASN A 153 0.75 -9.30 -15.14
CA ASN A 153 1.49 -8.06 -15.35
C ASN A 153 1.56 -7.20 -14.09
N PHE A 154 0.50 -7.13 -13.29
CA PHE A 154 0.52 -6.41 -12.02
C PHE A 154 1.42 -7.08 -10.97
N ARG A 155 1.61 -8.40 -11.00
CA ARG A 155 2.62 -9.08 -10.17
C ARG A 155 4.04 -8.70 -10.56
N ILE A 156 4.31 -8.57 -11.85
CA ILE A 156 5.60 -8.06 -12.33
C ILE A 156 5.79 -6.61 -11.89
N LEU A 157 4.76 -5.78 -12.04
CA LEU A 157 4.76 -4.39 -11.59
C LEU A 157 5.01 -4.30 -10.08
N GLU A 158 4.37 -5.12 -9.25
CA GLU A 158 4.60 -5.20 -7.81
C GLU A 158 6.08 -5.47 -7.50
N SER A 159 6.69 -6.43 -8.18
CA SER A 159 8.11 -6.75 -8.01
C SER A 159 9.02 -5.59 -8.41
N LEU A 160 8.69 -4.88 -9.50
CA LEU A 160 9.46 -3.73 -9.98
C LEU A 160 9.33 -2.53 -9.03
N LEU A 161 8.14 -2.25 -8.51
CA LEU A 161 7.92 -1.16 -7.56
C LEU A 161 8.61 -1.44 -6.21
N ASN A 162 8.58 -2.67 -5.71
CA ASN A 162 9.32 -3.06 -4.52
C ASN A 162 10.84 -2.94 -4.74
N SER A 163 11.33 -3.31 -5.92
CA SER A 163 12.74 -3.13 -6.29
C SER A 163 13.13 -1.65 -6.37
N TYR A 164 12.28 -0.81 -6.95
CA TYR A 164 12.49 0.64 -7.01
C TYR A 164 12.59 1.25 -5.60
N GLU A 165 11.64 0.97 -4.72
CA GLU A 165 11.64 1.51 -3.36
C GLU A 165 12.88 1.05 -2.58
N THR A 166 13.28 -0.20 -2.73
CA THR A 166 14.52 -0.73 -2.15
C THR A 166 15.74 0.00 -2.71
N PHE A 167 15.82 0.17 -4.03
CA PHE A 167 16.96 0.76 -4.71
C PHE A 167 17.13 2.26 -4.42
N VAL A 168 16.03 3.02 -4.41
CA VAL A 168 16.06 4.46 -4.13
C VAL A 168 16.38 4.72 -2.66
N HIS A 169 15.83 3.93 -1.74
CA HIS A 169 16.06 4.11 -0.32
C HIS A 169 17.36 3.46 0.18
N SER A 170 17.92 2.48 -0.54
CA SER A 170 19.27 1.97 -0.23
C SER A 170 20.38 2.95 -0.58
N GLY A 171 20.11 3.95 -1.43
CA GLY A 171 21.06 5.00 -1.81
C GLY A 171 21.09 6.22 -0.87
N SER A 172 20.20 6.31 0.09
CA SER A 172 20.21 7.34 1.14
C SER A 172 20.70 6.73 2.45
N PRO A 173 21.94 7.00 2.88
CA PRO A 173 22.43 6.53 4.19
C PRO A 173 21.68 7.17 5.37
N THR A 174 20.69 8.06 5.11
CA THR A 174 20.14 8.95 6.14
C THR A 174 18.77 8.53 6.68
N GLU A 175 18.03 7.61 6.04
CA GLU A 175 16.72 7.21 6.58
C GLU A 175 16.64 5.75 7.06
N SER A 176 17.52 4.86 6.60
CA SER A 176 17.56 3.46 7.06
C SER A 176 18.49 3.19 8.23
N LYS A 177 19.13 4.24 8.81
CA LYS A 177 20.01 4.14 9.99
C LYS A 177 19.71 5.17 11.08
N LYS A 178 18.52 5.73 11.20
CA LYS A 178 18.08 6.09 12.53
C LYS A 178 17.87 4.76 13.26
N SER A 179 18.72 4.53 14.24
CA SER A 179 18.52 3.43 15.18
C SER A 179 17.11 3.60 15.75
N THR A 180 16.21 2.72 15.41
CA THR A 180 14.85 2.68 15.98
C THR A 180 14.88 2.33 17.47
N LEU A 181 16.06 2.10 18.02
CA LEU A 181 16.30 1.81 19.44
C LEU A 181 15.82 2.98 20.29
N GLY A 182 14.85 2.71 21.15
CA GLY A 182 14.28 3.72 22.07
C GLY A 182 13.16 4.58 21.48
N GLU A 183 12.77 4.39 20.21
CA GLU A 183 11.57 5.02 19.68
C GLU A 183 10.31 4.42 20.35
N PRO A 184 9.28 5.25 20.63
CA PRO A 184 8.04 4.74 21.22
C PRO A 184 7.37 3.74 20.26
N LEU A 185 6.73 2.74 20.84
CA LEU A 185 5.90 1.81 20.09
C LEU A 185 4.60 2.51 19.65
N THR A 186 4.09 2.14 18.48
CA THR A 186 2.73 2.53 18.09
C THR A 186 1.72 1.73 18.90
N LYS A 187 0.47 2.18 18.97
CA LYS A 187 -0.64 1.45 19.63
C LYS A 187 -0.74 0.00 19.18
N ARG A 188 -0.67 -0.21 17.85
CA ARG A 188 -0.65 -1.56 17.24
C ARG A 188 0.55 -2.38 17.72
N GLN A 189 1.73 -1.78 17.75
CA GLN A 189 2.94 -2.47 18.22
C GLN A 189 2.86 -2.82 19.72
N GLU A 190 2.26 -1.96 20.52
CA GLU A 190 2.00 -2.26 21.96
C GLU A 190 1.04 -3.42 22.11
N GLU A 191 -0.03 -3.46 21.31
CA GLU A 191 -1.00 -4.55 21.34
C GLU A 191 -0.36 -5.86 20.89
N ILE A 192 0.39 -5.86 19.78
CA ILE A 192 1.15 -7.03 19.32
C ILE A 192 2.15 -7.49 20.38
N LEU A 193 2.89 -6.56 21.00
CA LEU A 193 3.84 -6.88 22.07
C LEU A 193 3.16 -7.53 23.27
N SER A 194 1.98 -7.03 23.68
CA SER A 194 1.17 -7.64 24.74
C SER A 194 0.79 -9.09 24.42
N GLN A 195 0.37 -9.33 23.18
CA GLN A 195 0.04 -10.67 22.70
C GLN A 195 1.28 -11.59 22.60
N ILE A 196 2.44 -11.04 22.23
CA ILE A 196 3.72 -11.79 22.25
C ILE A 196 4.09 -12.19 23.68
N ARG A 197 3.96 -11.27 24.65
CA ARG A 197 4.22 -11.53 26.07
C ARG A 197 3.28 -12.57 26.67
N SER A 198 2.04 -12.65 26.18
CA SER A 198 1.11 -13.72 26.55
C SER A 198 1.40 -15.08 25.89
N GLY A 199 2.52 -15.21 25.18
CA GLY A 199 2.99 -16.48 24.60
C GLY A 199 2.35 -16.86 23.26
N LYS A 200 1.52 -15.99 22.66
CA LYS A 200 0.85 -16.29 21.39
C LYS A 200 1.81 -16.34 20.20
N THR A 201 1.58 -17.25 19.26
CA THR A 201 2.32 -17.30 17.99
C THR A 201 1.89 -16.17 17.05
N ASN A 202 2.73 -15.81 16.07
CA ASN A 202 2.39 -14.77 15.09
C ASN A 202 1.10 -15.10 14.33
N MET A 203 0.88 -16.36 13.99
CA MET A 203 -0.37 -16.82 13.37
C MET A 203 -1.58 -16.54 14.27
N LYS A 204 -1.49 -16.85 15.56
CA LYS A 204 -2.60 -16.63 16.50
C LYS A 204 -2.86 -15.13 16.70
N ILE A 205 -1.82 -14.32 16.81
CA ILE A 205 -1.92 -12.86 16.89
C ILE A 205 -2.59 -12.31 15.63
N ALA A 206 -2.18 -12.79 14.46
CA ALA A 206 -2.77 -12.40 13.19
C ALA A 206 -4.29 -12.67 13.14
N LEU A 207 -4.70 -13.86 13.56
CA LEU A 207 -6.11 -14.24 13.65
C LEU A 207 -6.89 -13.38 14.66
N ASP A 208 -6.31 -13.14 15.83
CA ASP A 208 -6.99 -12.40 16.91
C ASP A 208 -7.15 -10.91 16.58
N LEU A 209 -6.22 -10.33 15.82
CA LEU A 209 -6.21 -8.91 15.45
C LEU A 209 -6.75 -8.63 14.03
N GLY A 210 -7.09 -9.67 13.26
CA GLY A 210 -7.58 -9.52 11.88
C GLY A 210 -6.52 -9.07 10.88
N TYR A 211 -5.26 -9.41 11.13
CA TYR A 211 -4.12 -9.09 10.26
C TYR A 211 -3.57 -10.35 9.55
N SER A 212 -2.70 -10.14 8.55
CA SER A 212 -1.93 -11.25 7.97
C SER A 212 -0.77 -11.66 8.90
N GLU A 213 -0.38 -12.94 8.86
CA GLU A 213 0.80 -13.40 9.60
C GLU A 213 2.07 -12.69 9.16
N SER A 214 2.17 -12.33 7.88
CA SER A 214 3.30 -11.56 7.33
C SER A 214 3.43 -10.19 7.98
N LEU A 215 2.30 -9.47 8.17
CA LEU A 215 2.30 -8.18 8.86
C LEU A 215 2.75 -8.35 10.32
N ILE A 216 2.20 -9.31 11.04
CA ILE A 216 2.58 -9.56 12.44
C ILE A 216 4.06 -9.91 12.56
N ARG A 217 4.61 -10.69 11.62
CA ARG A 217 6.04 -11.02 11.58
C ARG A 217 6.90 -9.76 11.40
N GLN A 218 6.54 -8.87 10.48
CA GLN A 218 7.27 -7.63 10.24
C GLN A 218 7.19 -6.68 11.44
N GLU A 219 6.01 -6.51 12.01
CA GLU A 219 5.83 -5.70 13.22
C GLU A 219 6.64 -6.25 14.39
N THR A 220 6.66 -7.57 14.58
CA THR A 220 7.47 -8.24 15.61
C THR A 220 8.96 -7.91 15.46
N ILE A 221 9.50 -7.95 14.24
CA ILE A 221 10.89 -7.56 13.96
C ILE A 221 11.13 -6.09 14.32
N THR A 222 10.20 -5.21 13.95
CA THR A 222 10.29 -3.77 14.24
C THR A 222 10.23 -3.50 15.74
N ILE A 223 9.32 -4.15 16.46
CA ILE A 223 9.19 -4.07 17.91
C ILE A 223 10.52 -4.48 18.59
N TYR A 224 11.10 -5.60 18.20
CA TYR A 224 12.38 -6.07 18.76
C TYR A 224 13.51 -5.08 18.51
N LYS A 225 13.59 -4.49 17.31
CA LYS A 225 14.56 -3.44 17.00
C LYS A 225 14.38 -2.21 17.87
N LYS A 226 13.16 -1.75 18.09
CA LYS A 226 12.85 -0.58 18.95
C LYS A 226 13.18 -0.86 20.41
N LEU A 227 12.96 -2.07 20.89
CA LEU A 227 13.26 -2.50 22.24
C LEU A 227 14.73 -2.90 22.44
N GLY A 228 15.53 -2.98 21.37
CA GLY A 228 16.93 -3.38 21.42
C GLY A 228 17.16 -4.84 21.77
N ILE A 229 16.20 -5.70 21.45
CA ILE A 229 16.27 -7.13 21.74
C ILE A 229 16.40 -7.95 20.46
N SER A 230 17.04 -9.13 20.55
CA SER A 230 17.30 -9.99 19.40
C SER A 230 16.15 -10.97 19.10
N GLY A 231 15.21 -11.12 20.04
CA GLY A 231 14.10 -12.03 19.84
C GLY A 231 13.22 -12.28 21.07
N ARG A 232 12.22 -13.14 20.88
CA ARG A 232 11.18 -13.44 21.89
C ARG A 232 11.74 -13.90 23.24
N LYS A 233 12.82 -14.69 23.24
CA LYS A 233 13.42 -15.22 24.47
C LYS A 233 13.93 -14.13 25.41
N GLU A 234 14.34 -13.00 24.89
CA GLU A 234 14.82 -11.87 25.68
C GLU A 234 13.68 -11.08 26.34
N LEU A 235 12.45 -11.16 25.78
CA LEU A 235 11.26 -10.58 26.41
C LEU A 235 10.86 -11.29 27.71
N GLU A 236 11.14 -12.59 27.83
CA GLU A 236 10.82 -13.41 29.01
C GLU A 236 11.76 -13.12 30.19
N ILE A 237 12.93 -12.53 29.93
CA ILE A 237 13.95 -12.21 30.93
C ILE A 237 13.73 -10.80 31.53
N THR A 238 13.02 -9.93 30.83
CA THR A 238 12.85 -8.50 31.17
C THR A 238 11.47 -8.18 31.79
N GLY A 239 10.64 -9.15 32.04
CA GLY A 239 9.32 -9.05 32.71
C GLY A 239 9.34 -9.83 33.99
#